data_4ae557cc0f579b01c318773dc94d8250
#
_entry.id   4ae557cc0f579b01c318773dc94d8250
#
_cell.length_a   1.000
_cell.length_b   1.000
_cell.length_c   1.000
_cell.angle_alpha   90.00
_cell.angle_beta   90.00
_cell.angle_gamma   90.00
#
_symmetry.space_group_name_H-M   'P 1'
#
loop_
_entity.id
_entity.type
_entity.pdbx_description
1 polymer ?
#
loop_
_entity_poly.entity_id
_entity_poly.type
_entity_poly.pdbx_seq_one_letter_code
_entity_poly.pdbx_strand_id
1 'polypeptide(L)'
;FLAAQRQQLSDQLAEADVAICTAQVPGRRAPRLISEDMLDRMRPGAVVVDLAVAQGGNCADTVPGQTVDRKGVKLIGGNDLPCTVPNHASALYARNLVALLEPTMKDGQFSLDLDDELIAGCLIAQNGSIRRGDVLTPGAN
;
A
#
# COMPACT_ATOMS: atom_id res chain seq x y z
N PHE A 1 22.71 -7.60 6.77
CA PHE A 1 21.81 -7.55 5.61
C PHE A 1 21.03 -6.21 5.57
N LEU A 2 20.21 -5.89 6.59
CA LEU A 2 19.37 -4.67 6.63
C LEU A 2 20.17 -3.37 6.52
N ALA A 3 21.32 -3.27 7.19
CA ALA A 3 22.18 -2.08 7.11
C ALA A 3 22.73 -1.85 5.69
N ALA A 4 23.15 -2.91 5.01
CA ALA A 4 23.63 -2.83 3.64
C ALA A 4 22.50 -2.43 2.66
N GLN A 5 21.30 -2.97 2.86
CA GLN A 5 20.12 -2.62 2.08
C GLN A 5 19.75 -1.13 2.27
N ARG A 6 19.75 -0.62 3.52
CA ARG A 6 19.50 0.80 3.80
C ARG A 6 20.54 1.71 3.18
N GLN A 7 21.83 1.32 3.23
CA GLN A 7 22.89 2.09 2.62
C GLN A 7 22.70 2.17 1.10
N GLN A 8 22.43 1.03 0.45
CA GLN A 8 22.19 0.98 -0.99
C GLN A 8 21.00 1.83 -1.41
N LEU A 9 19.88 1.76 -0.65
CA LEU A 9 18.70 2.60 -0.89
C LEU A 9 19.05 4.09 -0.76
N SER A 10 19.80 4.46 0.28
CA SER A 10 20.24 5.83 0.52
C SER A 10 21.10 6.37 -0.63
N ASP A 11 22.00 5.55 -1.19
CA ASP A 11 22.85 5.94 -2.30
C ASP A 11 22.05 6.11 -3.61
N GLN A 12 21.06 5.24 -3.86
CA GLN A 12 20.16 5.37 -5.01
C GLN A 12 19.25 6.62 -4.89
N LEU A 13 18.73 6.90 -3.70
CA LEU A 13 17.91 8.09 -3.46
C LEU A 13 18.67 9.40 -3.66
N ALA A 14 19.96 9.43 -3.33
CA ALA A 14 20.80 10.62 -3.53
C ALA A 14 20.91 11.04 -5.00
N GLU A 15 20.75 10.09 -5.92
CA GLU A 15 20.82 10.31 -7.38
C GLU A 15 19.44 10.40 -8.04
N ALA A 16 18.37 10.01 -7.33
CA ALA A 16 17.03 9.97 -7.88
C ALA A 16 16.40 11.36 -8.02
N ASP A 17 15.73 11.62 -9.14
CA ASP A 17 14.89 12.80 -9.33
C ASP A 17 13.49 12.58 -8.75
N VAL A 18 12.98 11.35 -8.82
CA VAL A 18 11.65 10.97 -8.30
C VAL A 18 11.72 9.62 -7.59
N ALA A 19 11.15 9.55 -6.39
CA ALA A 19 10.94 8.31 -5.67
C ALA A 19 9.45 8.10 -5.40
N ILE A 20 8.91 6.92 -5.73
CA ILE A 20 7.52 6.55 -5.47
C ILE A 20 7.49 5.41 -4.48
N CYS A 21 6.87 5.63 -3.32
CA CYS A 21 6.77 4.68 -2.23
C CYS A 21 5.38 4.03 -2.21
N THR A 22 5.35 2.70 -2.28
CA THR A 22 4.10 1.92 -2.39
C THR A 22 4.02 0.76 -1.40
N ALA A 23 4.97 0.65 -0.45
CA ALA A 23 5.03 -0.47 0.47
C ALA A 23 3.91 -0.41 1.50
N GLN A 24 2.97 -1.33 1.42
CA GLN A 24 1.85 -1.45 2.35
C GLN A 24 1.76 -2.88 2.88
N VAL A 25 1.38 -3.02 4.15
CA VAL A 25 1.08 -4.30 4.76
C VAL A 25 -0.38 -4.27 5.21
N PRO A 26 -1.22 -5.18 4.69
CA PRO A 26 -2.64 -5.21 5.05
C PRO A 26 -2.83 -5.29 6.58
N GLY A 27 -3.69 -4.40 7.14
CA GLY A 27 -4.00 -4.38 8.56
C GLY A 27 -2.88 -3.89 9.49
N ARG A 28 -1.74 -3.44 8.95
CA ARG A 28 -0.59 -2.95 9.74
C ARG A 28 -0.11 -1.58 9.27
N ARG A 29 0.65 -0.94 10.13
CA ARG A 29 1.33 0.30 9.76
C ARG A 29 2.34 0.05 8.64
N ALA A 30 2.39 0.96 7.67
CA ALA A 30 3.36 0.91 6.58
C ALA A 30 4.82 0.96 7.11
N PRO A 31 5.74 0.20 6.54
CA PRO A 31 7.14 0.24 6.95
C PRO A 31 7.78 1.58 6.56
N ARG A 32 8.59 2.13 7.46
CA ARG A 32 9.39 3.33 7.19
C ARG A 32 10.62 2.93 6.36
N LEU A 33 10.63 3.33 5.09
CA LEU A 33 11.71 3.01 4.14
C LEU A 33 12.69 4.17 3.95
N ILE A 34 12.17 5.40 3.86
CA ILE A 34 12.97 6.61 3.65
C ILE A 34 13.00 7.39 4.96
N SER A 35 14.18 7.50 5.53
CA SER A 35 14.44 8.25 6.76
C SER A 35 14.80 9.71 6.46
N GLU A 36 14.85 10.55 7.50
CA GLU A 36 15.19 11.98 7.38
C GLU A 36 16.59 12.19 6.80
N ASP A 37 17.56 11.38 7.26
CA ASP A 37 18.94 11.42 6.77
C ASP A 37 19.07 11.05 5.30
N MET A 38 18.23 10.14 4.81
CA MET A 38 18.15 9.82 3.38
C MET A 38 17.57 10.97 2.56
N LEU A 39 16.51 11.62 3.06
CA LEU A 39 15.94 12.82 2.43
C LEU A 39 16.94 13.96 2.34
N ASP A 40 17.74 14.16 3.40
CA ASP A 40 18.75 15.21 3.44
C ASP A 40 19.90 15.01 2.42
N ARG A 41 20.03 13.80 1.85
CA ARG A 41 20.98 13.47 0.79
C ARG A 41 20.41 13.64 -0.61
N MET A 42 19.09 13.74 -0.75
CA MET A 42 18.45 13.95 -2.06
C MET A 42 18.77 15.34 -2.61
N ARG A 43 18.76 15.45 -3.92
CA ARG A 43 19.03 16.73 -4.60
C ARG A 43 17.84 17.68 -4.45
N PRO A 44 18.08 19.00 -4.27
CA PRO A 44 17.03 19.99 -4.38
C PRO A 44 16.31 19.89 -5.73
N GLY A 45 14.99 19.94 -5.73
CA GLY A 45 14.14 19.70 -6.88
C GLY A 45 13.64 18.27 -7.02
N ALA A 46 14.21 17.31 -6.29
CA ALA A 46 13.69 15.94 -6.26
C ALA A 46 12.29 15.86 -5.64
N VAL A 47 11.55 14.81 -6.01
CA VAL A 47 10.17 14.60 -5.56
C VAL A 47 10.03 13.20 -4.96
N VAL A 48 9.41 13.11 -3.79
CA VAL A 48 9.01 11.83 -3.19
C VAL A 48 7.48 11.77 -3.13
N VAL A 49 6.90 10.71 -3.68
CA VAL A 49 5.46 10.44 -3.60
C VAL A 49 5.24 9.25 -2.68
N ASP A 50 4.57 9.46 -1.55
CA ASP A 50 4.26 8.41 -0.58
C ASP A 50 2.80 8.00 -0.68
N LEU A 51 2.53 6.84 -1.29
CA LEU A 51 1.19 6.27 -1.45
C LEU A 51 0.70 5.54 -0.18
N ALA A 52 1.59 5.28 0.77
CA ALA A 52 1.29 4.59 2.01
C ALA A 52 1.03 5.55 3.18
N VAL A 53 0.96 6.84 2.92
CA VAL A 53 0.89 7.89 3.96
C VAL A 53 -0.30 7.71 4.90
N ALA A 54 -1.46 7.27 4.41
CA ALA A 54 -2.66 7.01 5.21
C ALA A 54 -2.45 5.87 6.24
N GLN A 55 -1.54 4.94 5.97
CA GLN A 55 -1.18 3.83 6.86
C GLN A 55 0.11 4.14 7.68
N GLY A 56 0.48 5.38 7.81
CA GLY A 56 1.64 5.83 8.57
C GLY A 56 2.89 6.17 7.76
N GLY A 57 2.84 5.99 6.44
CA GLY A 57 3.82 6.42 5.45
C GLY A 57 5.12 5.62 5.40
N ASN A 58 5.66 5.53 4.19
CA ASN A 58 6.97 4.94 3.93
C ASN A 58 8.11 5.97 4.06
N CYS A 59 7.82 7.25 3.93
CA CYS A 59 8.79 8.32 3.95
C CYS A 59 8.64 9.17 5.21
N ALA A 60 9.75 9.65 5.76
CA ALA A 60 9.74 10.63 6.82
C ALA A 60 9.12 11.95 6.33
N ASP A 61 8.52 12.69 7.25
CA ASP A 61 7.96 14.03 7.05
C ASP A 61 6.83 14.13 6.00
N THR A 62 6.38 13.03 5.38
CA THR A 62 5.17 13.06 4.55
C THR A 62 3.93 13.25 5.41
N VAL A 63 3.02 14.10 4.95
CA VAL A 63 1.75 14.41 5.63
C VAL A 63 0.60 14.05 4.70
N PRO A 64 -0.41 13.30 5.19
CA PRO A 64 -1.55 12.90 4.36
C PRO A 64 -2.23 14.07 3.68
N GLY A 65 -2.42 13.99 2.36
CA GLY A 65 -3.09 15.00 1.55
C GLY A 65 -2.33 16.31 1.37
N GLN A 66 -1.06 16.38 1.79
CA GLN A 66 -0.25 17.60 1.70
C GLN A 66 0.99 17.39 0.84
N THR A 67 1.48 18.49 0.29
CA THR A 67 2.82 18.59 -0.28
C THR A 67 3.68 19.41 0.67
N VAL A 68 4.73 18.80 1.18
CA VAL A 68 5.69 19.42 2.11
C VAL A 68 7.00 19.64 1.36
N ASP A 69 7.62 20.80 1.54
CA ASP A 69 8.98 21.05 1.09
C ASP A 69 9.97 20.79 2.24
N ARG A 70 10.94 19.94 1.98
CA ARG A 70 12.05 19.68 2.90
C ARG A 70 13.37 19.97 2.19
N LYS A 71 13.97 21.13 2.49
CA LYS A 71 15.26 21.56 1.91
C LYS A 71 15.30 21.48 0.38
N GLY A 72 14.18 21.83 -0.27
CA GLY A 72 14.04 21.79 -1.71
C GLY A 72 13.62 20.43 -2.30
N VAL A 73 13.42 19.39 -1.48
CA VAL A 73 12.80 18.11 -1.87
C VAL A 73 11.30 18.19 -1.62
N LYS A 74 10.48 17.94 -2.64
CA LYS A 74 9.02 17.90 -2.51
C LYS A 74 8.55 16.53 -2.02
N LEU A 75 7.88 16.51 -0.87
CA LEU A 75 7.28 15.32 -0.29
C LEU A 75 5.76 15.39 -0.52
N ILE A 76 5.23 14.50 -1.35
CA ILE A 76 3.79 14.43 -1.67
C ILE A 76 3.19 13.27 -0.89
N GLY A 77 2.37 13.61 0.12
CA GLY A 77 1.59 12.64 0.86
C GLY A 77 0.32 12.28 0.08
N GLY A 78 0.41 11.24 -0.74
CA GLY A 78 -0.64 10.84 -1.67
C GLY A 78 -1.86 10.24 -0.99
N ASN A 79 -2.69 11.08 -0.35
CA ASN A 79 -3.99 10.65 0.13
C ASN A 79 -5.01 10.77 -1.01
N ASP A 80 -5.86 9.75 -1.16
CA ASP A 80 -6.95 9.72 -2.14
C ASP A 80 -6.52 9.91 -3.61
N LEU A 81 -5.27 9.60 -3.97
CA LEU A 81 -4.80 9.66 -5.37
C LEU A 81 -5.69 8.88 -6.35
N PRO A 82 -6.25 7.70 -6.02
CA PRO A 82 -7.20 7.01 -6.90
C PRO A 82 -8.40 7.89 -7.31
N CYS A 83 -8.82 8.84 -6.46
CA CYS A 83 -9.91 9.77 -6.75
C CYS A 83 -9.56 10.78 -7.85
N THR A 84 -8.28 11.01 -8.13
CA THR A 84 -7.84 11.90 -9.22
C THR A 84 -7.92 11.25 -10.61
N VAL A 85 -8.01 9.91 -10.65
CA VAL A 85 -8.12 9.10 -11.87
C VAL A 85 -9.27 8.06 -11.75
N PRO A 86 -10.52 8.49 -11.46
CA PRO A 86 -11.59 7.62 -10.99
C PRO A 86 -11.94 6.52 -11.98
N ASN A 87 -11.94 6.81 -13.29
CA ASN A 87 -12.26 5.83 -14.32
C ASN A 87 -11.25 4.67 -14.34
N HIS A 88 -9.97 4.98 -14.25
CA HIS A 88 -8.91 3.95 -14.22
C HIS A 88 -8.91 3.19 -12.91
N ALA A 89 -9.04 3.88 -11.79
CA ALA A 89 -9.09 3.25 -10.46
C ALA A 89 -10.28 2.28 -10.36
N SER A 90 -11.47 2.70 -10.79
CA SER A 90 -12.67 1.85 -10.78
C SER A 90 -12.54 0.64 -11.72
N ALA A 91 -11.97 0.83 -12.91
CA ALA A 91 -11.75 -0.27 -13.84
C ALA A 91 -10.77 -1.31 -13.31
N LEU A 92 -9.68 -0.89 -12.68
CA LEU A 92 -8.71 -1.80 -12.05
C LEU A 92 -9.33 -2.53 -10.85
N TYR A 93 -10.08 -1.84 -10.01
CA TYR A 93 -10.78 -2.44 -8.88
C TYR A 93 -11.83 -3.47 -9.34
N ALA A 94 -12.62 -3.13 -10.35
CA ALA A 94 -13.61 -4.05 -10.92
C ALA A 94 -12.96 -5.33 -11.47
N ARG A 95 -11.80 -5.23 -12.14
CA ARG A 95 -11.05 -6.40 -12.61
C ARG A 95 -10.62 -7.31 -11.46
N ASN A 96 -10.18 -6.74 -10.34
CA ASN A 96 -9.82 -7.52 -9.15
C ASN A 96 -11.04 -8.25 -8.57
N LEU A 97 -12.20 -7.59 -8.51
CA LEU A 97 -13.45 -8.22 -8.07
C LEU A 97 -13.88 -9.36 -9.00
N VAL A 98 -13.80 -9.15 -10.31
CA VAL A 98 -14.12 -10.20 -11.29
C VAL A 98 -13.16 -11.38 -11.14
N ALA A 99 -11.86 -11.14 -11.05
CA ALA A 99 -10.85 -12.18 -10.85
C ALA A 99 -11.04 -12.99 -9.55
N LEU A 100 -11.56 -12.36 -8.49
CA LEU A 100 -11.92 -13.06 -7.26
C LEU A 100 -13.21 -13.90 -7.40
N LEU A 101 -14.20 -13.38 -8.13
CA LEU A 101 -15.51 -14.02 -8.24
C LEU A 101 -15.55 -15.11 -9.34
N GLU A 102 -14.80 -14.96 -10.41
CA GLU A 102 -14.81 -15.87 -11.56
C GLU A 102 -14.55 -17.34 -11.17
N PRO A 103 -13.54 -17.67 -10.31
CA PRO A 103 -13.32 -19.05 -9.86
C PRO A 103 -14.46 -19.63 -9.01
N THR A 104 -15.31 -18.76 -8.42
CA THR A 104 -16.46 -19.20 -7.62
C THR A 104 -17.70 -19.55 -8.44
N MET A 105 -17.65 -19.29 -9.76
CA MET A 105 -18.77 -19.58 -10.68
C MET A 105 -18.43 -20.80 -11.52
N LYS A 106 -19.00 -21.97 -11.19
CA LYS A 106 -18.83 -23.21 -11.91
C LYS A 106 -20.17 -23.66 -12.49
N ASP A 107 -20.25 -23.85 -13.79
CA ASP A 107 -21.48 -24.31 -14.52
C ASP A 107 -22.72 -23.46 -14.19
N GLY A 108 -22.56 -22.16 -14.05
CA GLY A 108 -23.64 -21.23 -13.70
C GLY A 108 -24.09 -21.29 -12.23
N GLN A 109 -23.38 -22.03 -11.39
CA GLN A 109 -23.66 -22.13 -9.95
C GLN A 109 -22.53 -21.51 -9.13
N PHE A 110 -22.91 -20.84 -8.03
CA PHE A 110 -21.97 -20.29 -7.08
C PHE A 110 -21.43 -21.40 -6.16
N SER A 111 -20.10 -21.55 -6.12
CA SER A 111 -19.42 -22.54 -5.30
C SER A 111 -18.15 -21.93 -4.72
N LEU A 112 -17.96 -22.03 -3.40
CA LEU A 112 -16.75 -21.59 -2.71
C LEU A 112 -15.81 -22.80 -2.55
N ASP A 113 -14.67 -22.72 -3.20
CA ASP A 113 -13.56 -23.66 -3.00
C ASP A 113 -12.69 -23.15 -1.85
N LEU A 114 -12.78 -23.80 -0.68
CA LEU A 114 -12.05 -23.39 0.51
C LEU A 114 -10.59 -23.89 0.54
N ASP A 115 -10.20 -24.72 -0.40
CA ASP A 115 -8.79 -25.11 -0.60
C ASP A 115 -8.03 -24.04 -1.40
N ASP A 116 -8.76 -23.13 -2.06
CA ASP A 116 -8.17 -21.93 -2.67
C ASP A 116 -7.85 -20.88 -1.58
N GLU A 117 -6.56 -20.55 -1.44
CA GLU A 117 -6.05 -19.63 -0.41
C GLU A 117 -6.67 -18.22 -0.51
N LEU A 118 -6.99 -17.73 -1.73
CA LEU A 118 -7.60 -16.42 -1.92
C LEU A 118 -9.06 -16.43 -1.45
N ILE A 119 -9.82 -17.46 -1.80
CA ILE A 119 -11.21 -17.62 -1.39
C ILE A 119 -11.28 -17.79 0.13
N ALA A 120 -10.46 -18.71 0.68
CA ALA A 120 -10.39 -18.92 2.13
C ALA A 120 -9.96 -17.66 2.89
N GLY A 121 -8.99 -16.90 2.36
CA GLY A 121 -8.50 -15.66 2.94
C GLY A 121 -9.50 -14.51 2.92
N CYS A 122 -10.41 -14.48 1.94
CA CYS A 122 -11.44 -13.44 1.81
C CYS A 122 -12.73 -13.79 2.57
N LEU A 123 -12.96 -15.06 2.92
CA LEU A 123 -14.19 -15.52 3.52
C LEU A 123 -14.23 -15.20 5.02
N ILE A 124 -15.02 -14.22 5.41
CA ILE A 124 -15.17 -13.77 6.80
C ILE A 124 -16.16 -14.65 7.55
N ALA A 125 -17.30 -14.94 6.94
CA ALA A 125 -18.38 -15.72 7.55
C ALA A 125 -19.12 -16.57 6.50
N GLN A 126 -19.59 -17.74 6.89
CA GLN A 126 -20.37 -18.65 6.07
C GLN A 126 -21.34 -19.45 6.95
N ASN A 127 -22.61 -19.58 6.49
CA ASN A 127 -23.64 -20.38 7.16
C ASN A 127 -23.81 -20.07 8.66
N GLY A 128 -23.77 -18.76 9.01
CA GLY A 128 -23.90 -18.31 10.40
C GLY A 128 -22.65 -18.49 11.28
N SER A 129 -21.56 -19.03 10.74
CA SER A 129 -20.30 -19.21 11.45
C SER A 129 -19.24 -18.25 10.94
N ILE A 130 -18.46 -17.67 11.87
CA ILE A 130 -17.32 -16.80 11.54
C ILE A 130 -16.12 -17.67 11.22
N ARG A 131 -15.49 -17.45 10.08
CA ARG A 131 -14.31 -18.16 9.60
C ARG A 131 -13.02 -17.45 10.00
N ARG A 132 -13.04 -16.12 10.05
CA ARG A 132 -11.89 -15.28 10.38
C ARG A 132 -12.15 -14.52 11.68
N GLY A 133 -11.72 -15.11 12.80
CA GLY A 133 -11.85 -14.50 14.13
C GLY A 133 -10.96 -13.24 14.33
N ASP A 134 -9.89 -13.10 13.56
CA ASP A 134 -8.99 -11.93 13.55
C ASP A 134 -9.69 -10.62 13.14
N VAL A 135 -10.78 -10.71 12.38
CA VAL A 135 -11.56 -9.55 11.95
C VAL A 135 -12.42 -8.96 13.08
N LEU A 136 -12.66 -9.75 14.14
CA LEU A 136 -13.51 -9.36 15.27
C LEU A 136 -12.75 -8.63 16.38
N THR A 137 -11.44 -8.62 16.34
CA THR A 137 -10.59 -7.99 17.36
C THR A 137 -9.83 -6.82 16.74
N PRO A 138 -10.40 -5.60 16.68
CA PRO A 138 -9.68 -4.43 16.21
C PRO A 138 -8.49 -4.19 17.16
N GLY A 139 -7.26 -4.31 16.63
CA GLY A 139 -6.05 -3.93 17.35
C GLY A 139 -5.20 -5.05 17.97
N ALA A 140 -5.45 -6.32 17.66
CA ALA A 140 -4.58 -7.43 18.06
C ALA A 140 -3.48 -7.69 17.01
N ASN A 141 -2.67 -6.65 16.69
CA ASN A 141 -1.43 -6.78 15.90
C ASN A 141 -0.42 -5.73 16.34
#